data_80ca0497d72aaf932c5b806911c43c6f
#
_entry.id   80ca0497d72aaf932c5b806911c43c6f
#
_cell.length_a   1.000
_cell.length_b   1.000
_cell.length_c   1.000
_cell.angle_alpha   90.00
_cell.angle_beta   90.00
_cell.angle_gamma   90.00
#
_symmetry.space_group_name_H-M   'P 1'
#
loop_
_entity.id
_entity.type
_entity.pdbx_description
1 polymer ?
#
loop_
_entity_poly.entity_id
_entity_poly.type
_entity_poly.pdbx_seq_one_letter_code
_entity_poly.pdbx_strand_id
1 'polypeptide(L)'
;MIFQTLDNKAECKNIYADGTLYEDEPPGLKGTWEYKGDLSSEVEFARLYCGGATINDVCPEYLKTNWFKASNKLKAHLNSFIQAKISLEQHCFYDLVPQHFLLDFYEIKNQITKHVLDNYKKPENYEFLLQLAKVVEDIKNRQLNLKMHKLSTLGHQIAARNFLKRLKKAEKHIKYNIFGTKTGRLTTEPKSFPILTLKKEYRSILEPNNDLYVELDFNAAELRTLLALCGKEQPKEDIHEWNAKNV
;
A
#
# COMPACT_ATOMS: atom_id res chain seq x y z
N MET A 1 4.64 18.11 15.00
CA MET A 1 4.12 17.10 15.95
C MET A 1 3.99 15.74 15.32
N ILE A 2 4.04 14.67 16.08
CA ILE A 2 3.73 13.31 15.60
C ILE A 2 2.22 13.15 15.61
N PHE A 3 1.68 12.49 14.60
CA PHE A 3 0.23 12.39 14.40
C PHE A 3 -0.16 11.04 13.79
N GLN A 4 -1.45 10.75 13.76
CA GLN A 4 -2.02 9.59 13.09
C GLN A 4 -3.25 9.98 12.29
N THR A 5 -3.38 9.45 11.09
CA THR A 5 -4.62 9.53 10.33
C THR A 5 -5.56 8.40 10.75
N LEU A 6 -6.84 8.71 10.93
CA LEU A 6 -7.81 7.74 11.45
C LEU A 6 -8.37 6.83 10.37
N ASP A 7 -8.38 7.31 9.14
CA ASP A 7 -8.87 6.58 7.98
C ASP A 7 -7.95 6.82 6.77
N ASN A 8 -7.96 5.94 5.81
CA ASN A 8 -7.16 6.05 4.60
C ASN A 8 -7.95 6.54 3.38
N LYS A 9 -9.26 6.82 3.53
CA LYS A 9 -10.08 7.39 2.47
C LYS A 9 -9.85 8.90 2.34
N ALA A 10 -9.90 9.42 1.11
CA ALA A 10 -9.66 10.83 0.82
C ALA A 10 -10.68 11.76 1.49
N GLU A 11 -11.95 11.33 1.58
CA GLU A 11 -13.03 12.05 2.22
C GLU A 11 -12.95 12.10 3.75
N CYS A 12 -12.16 11.21 4.37
CA CYS A 12 -12.02 11.12 5.82
C CYS A 12 -10.72 11.78 6.26
N LYS A 13 -10.77 13.06 6.62
CA LYS A 13 -9.59 13.88 6.95
C LYS A 13 -9.21 13.89 8.42
N ASN A 14 -9.93 13.15 9.26
CA ASN A 14 -9.70 13.15 10.70
C ASN A 14 -8.28 12.72 11.08
N ILE A 15 -7.66 13.52 11.93
CA ILE A 15 -6.28 13.36 12.40
C ILE A 15 -6.25 13.37 13.92
N TYR A 16 -5.49 12.44 14.51
CA TYR A 16 -5.10 12.49 15.91
C TYR A 16 -3.70 13.13 16.04
N ALA A 17 -3.57 14.15 16.87
CA ALA A 17 -2.30 14.75 17.23
C ALA A 17 -2.38 15.35 18.64
N ASP A 18 -1.33 15.18 19.44
CA ASP A 18 -1.19 15.77 20.78
C ASP A 18 -2.44 15.62 21.68
N GLY A 19 -3.00 14.41 21.75
CA GLY A 19 -4.16 14.13 22.60
C GLY A 19 -5.48 14.64 22.08
N THR A 20 -5.53 15.19 20.85
CA THR A 20 -6.72 15.83 20.28
C THR A 20 -7.06 15.19 18.94
N LEU A 21 -8.35 15.08 18.66
CA LEU A 21 -8.89 14.68 17.36
C LEU A 21 -9.26 15.93 16.57
N TYR A 22 -8.69 16.06 15.37
CA TYR A 22 -8.94 17.16 14.44
C TYR A 22 -9.76 16.66 13.26
N GLU A 23 -10.69 17.44 12.78
CA GLU A 23 -11.48 17.15 11.57
C GLU A 23 -10.70 17.50 10.30
N ASP A 24 -9.80 18.47 10.38
CA ASP A 24 -8.92 18.92 9.31
C ASP A 24 -7.44 18.84 9.75
N GLU A 25 -6.52 19.01 8.79
CA GLU A 25 -5.08 18.96 9.02
C GLU A 25 -4.59 20.16 9.88
N PRO A 26 -4.12 19.93 11.13
CA PRO A 26 -3.56 20.99 11.93
C PRO A 26 -2.14 21.35 11.45
N PRO A 27 -1.63 22.57 11.72
CA PRO A 27 -0.30 22.97 11.33
C PRO A 27 0.79 22.25 12.11
N GLY A 28 1.98 22.09 11.50
CA GLY A 28 3.18 21.58 12.19
C GLY A 28 3.27 20.07 12.31
N LEU A 29 2.60 19.32 11.46
CA LEU A 29 2.74 17.87 11.32
C LEU A 29 4.18 17.54 10.87
N LYS A 30 4.80 16.52 11.49
CA LYS A 30 6.18 16.13 11.20
C LYS A 30 6.33 14.67 10.82
N GLY A 31 5.55 13.79 11.45
CA GLY A 31 5.66 12.36 11.17
C GLY A 31 4.44 11.57 11.59
N THR A 32 4.19 10.48 10.89
CA THR A 32 3.11 9.54 11.16
C THR A 32 3.59 8.11 10.91
N TRP A 33 2.75 7.11 11.22
CA TRP A 33 3.12 5.72 11.00
C TRP A 33 3.19 5.36 9.52
N GLU A 34 2.16 5.66 8.75
CA GLU A 34 2.01 5.19 7.36
C GLU A 34 1.60 6.33 6.44
N TYR A 35 2.04 6.26 5.19
CA TYR A 35 1.66 7.23 4.17
C TYR A 35 0.14 7.24 3.96
N LYS A 36 -0.42 8.43 3.92
CA LYS A 36 -1.75 8.72 3.41
C LYS A 36 -1.64 9.81 2.35
N GLY A 37 -2.34 9.66 1.23
CA GLY A 37 -2.52 10.73 0.26
C GLY A 37 -3.19 11.96 0.89
N ASP A 38 -3.17 13.08 0.20
CA ASP A 38 -3.83 14.34 0.57
C ASP A 38 -3.28 15.10 1.78
N LEU A 39 -2.11 14.71 2.31
CA LEU A 39 -1.39 15.55 3.28
C LEU A 39 -0.71 16.72 2.55
N SER A 40 -0.96 17.94 3.02
CA SER A 40 -0.38 19.16 2.46
C SER A 40 1.07 19.38 2.88
N SER A 41 1.47 18.84 4.03
CA SER A 41 2.80 18.98 4.61
C SER A 41 3.72 17.82 4.20
N GLU A 42 5.00 18.10 4.01
CA GLU A 42 6.02 17.05 3.92
C GLU A 42 6.23 16.42 5.30
N VAL A 43 5.91 15.14 5.41
CA VAL A 43 5.99 14.39 6.67
C VAL A 43 6.81 13.13 6.51
N GLU A 44 7.39 12.64 7.61
CA GLU A 44 8.11 11.38 7.65
C GLU A 44 7.19 10.22 8.05
N PHE A 45 7.43 9.03 7.46
CA PHE A 45 6.61 7.84 7.67
C PHE A 45 7.41 6.77 8.37
N ALA A 46 7.08 6.51 9.64
CA ALA A 46 7.82 5.59 10.51
C ALA A 46 7.91 4.16 9.95
N ARG A 47 6.91 3.68 9.22
CA ARG A 47 6.94 2.38 8.57
C ARG A 47 8.12 2.22 7.60
N LEU A 48 8.53 3.28 6.91
CA LEU A 48 9.67 3.24 5.99
C LEU A 48 11.01 3.14 6.73
N TYR A 49 11.10 3.70 7.94
CA TYR A 49 12.29 3.59 8.79
C TYR A 49 12.59 2.15 9.21
N CYS A 50 11.56 1.36 9.43
CA CYS A 50 11.68 -0.04 9.86
C CYS A 50 11.53 -1.05 8.72
N GLY A 51 11.75 -0.63 7.46
CA GLY A 51 11.75 -1.52 6.29
C GLY A 51 10.43 -2.24 6.06
N GLY A 52 9.30 -1.61 6.42
CA GLY A 52 7.96 -2.17 6.27
C GLY A 52 7.55 -3.15 7.38
N ALA A 53 8.33 -3.29 8.45
CA ALA A 53 7.93 -4.05 9.63
C ALA A 53 6.58 -3.55 10.17
N THR A 54 5.83 -4.43 10.81
CA THR A 54 4.54 -4.03 11.38
C THR A 54 4.75 -3.24 12.69
N ILE A 55 3.77 -2.44 13.06
CA ILE A 55 3.79 -1.71 14.33
C ILE A 55 3.91 -2.65 15.55
N ASN A 56 3.42 -3.90 15.42
CA ASN A 56 3.56 -4.91 16.48
C ASN A 56 5.03 -5.33 16.68
N ASP A 57 5.79 -5.45 15.57
CA ASP A 57 7.17 -5.92 15.59
C ASP A 57 8.10 -4.89 16.22
N VAL A 58 7.80 -3.60 16.02
CA VAL A 58 8.63 -2.47 16.49
C VAL A 58 8.12 -1.83 17.78
N CYS A 59 7.02 -2.32 18.32
CA CYS A 59 6.44 -1.82 19.56
C CYS A 59 7.42 -2.01 20.73
N PRO A 60 7.82 -0.92 21.43
CA PRO A 60 8.72 -1.04 22.58
C PRO A 60 8.08 -1.82 23.73
N GLU A 61 8.91 -2.50 24.52
CA GLU A 61 8.44 -3.44 25.56
C GLU A 61 7.46 -2.80 26.54
N TYR A 62 7.73 -1.57 26.96
CA TYR A 62 6.88 -0.85 27.92
C TYR A 62 5.47 -0.49 27.38
N LEU A 63 5.26 -0.51 26.06
CA LEU A 63 3.95 -0.28 25.42
C LEU A 63 3.24 -1.57 25.00
N LYS A 64 3.92 -2.70 24.89
CA LYS A 64 3.36 -3.95 24.34
C LYS A 64 2.04 -4.37 24.97
N THR A 65 1.95 -4.32 26.29
CA THR A 65 0.71 -4.74 26.99
C THR A 65 -0.46 -3.82 26.64
N ASN A 66 -0.23 -2.51 26.62
CA ASN A 66 -1.28 -1.53 26.30
C ASN A 66 -1.65 -1.59 24.82
N TRP A 67 -0.66 -1.73 23.94
CA TRP A 67 -0.87 -1.91 22.52
C TRP A 67 -1.67 -3.18 22.21
N PHE A 68 -1.35 -4.30 22.85
CA PHE A 68 -2.09 -5.54 22.69
C PHE A 68 -3.57 -5.40 23.09
N LYS A 69 -3.84 -4.77 24.25
CA LYS A 69 -5.22 -4.50 24.72
C LYS A 69 -5.98 -3.59 23.74
N ALA A 70 -5.37 -2.49 23.30
CA ALA A 70 -5.97 -1.54 22.37
C ALA A 70 -6.24 -2.19 21.00
N SER A 71 -5.29 -2.97 20.48
CA SER A 71 -5.42 -3.70 19.22
C SER A 71 -6.52 -4.76 19.24
N ASN A 72 -6.72 -5.45 20.37
CA ASN A 72 -7.81 -6.41 20.53
C ASN A 72 -9.18 -5.72 20.59
N LYS A 73 -9.29 -4.54 21.24
CA LYS A 73 -10.50 -3.72 21.19
C LYS A 73 -10.81 -3.25 19.77
N LEU A 74 -9.80 -2.79 19.01
CA LEU A 74 -9.97 -2.44 17.61
C LEU A 74 -10.50 -3.60 16.78
N LYS A 75 -9.91 -4.79 16.94
CA LYS A 75 -10.39 -6.02 16.26
C LYS A 75 -11.83 -6.34 16.61
N ALA A 76 -12.24 -6.14 17.88
CA ALA A 76 -13.63 -6.34 18.30
C ALA A 76 -14.58 -5.36 17.60
N HIS A 77 -14.24 -4.07 17.51
CA HIS A 77 -15.02 -3.10 16.73
C HIS A 77 -15.14 -3.51 15.26
N LEU A 78 -14.03 -3.85 14.61
CA LEU A 78 -14.04 -4.29 13.20
C LEU A 78 -14.88 -5.54 12.97
N ASN A 79 -14.82 -6.52 13.88
CA ASN A 79 -15.66 -7.71 13.82
C ASN A 79 -17.15 -7.38 13.99
N SER A 80 -17.50 -6.45 14.88
CA SER A 80 -18.90 -6.03 15.05
C SER A 80 -19.44 -5.35 13.80
N PHE A 81 -18.63 -4.55 13.09
CA PHE A 81 -19.02 -3.94 11.81
C PHE A 81 -19.27 -4.98 10.73
N ILE A 82 -18.40 -6.00 10.63
CA ILE A 82 -18.59 -7.13 9.70
C ILE A 82 -19.91 -7.86 10.01
N GLN A 83 -20.21 -8.15 11.29
CA GLN A 83 -21.44 -8.81 11.71
C GLN A 83 -22.68 -7.96 11.42
N ALA A 84 -22.58 -6.66 11.64
CA ALA A 84 -23.64 -5.69 11.36
C ALA A 84 -23.76 -5.36 9.85
N LYS A 85 -22.89 -5.92 8.99
CA LYS A 85 -22.81 -5.63 7.54
C LYS A 85 -22.57 -4.14 7.24
N ILE A 86 -21.88 -3.44 8.11
CA ILE A 86 -21.46 -2.05 7.90
C ILE A 86 -20.23 -2.08 6.98
N SER A 87 -20.29 -1.33 5.88
CA SER A 87 -19.18 -1.19 4.94
C SER A 87 -18.27 -0.05 5.38
N LEU A 88 -17.03 -0.36 5.70
CA LEU A 88 -15.99 0.64 5.96
C LEU A 88 -15.53 1.38 4.68
N GLU A 89 -15.95 0.93 3.50
CA GLU A 89 -15.75 1.66 2.25
C GLU A 89 -16.70 2.84 2.08
N GLN A 90 -17.85 2.81 2.78
CA GLN A 90 -18.92 3.82 2.69
C GLN A 90 -19.00 4.76 3.90
N HIS A 91 -18.27 4.45 4.98
CA HIS A 91 -18.33 5.19 6.23
C HIS A 91 -16.93 5.49 6.74
N CYS A 92 -16.70 6.67 7.28
CA CYS A 92 -15.47 7.00 7.98
C CYS A 92 -15.39 6.22 9.30
N PHE A 93 -14.23 5.64 9.57
CA PHE A 93 -13.99 4.89 10.80
C PHE A 93 -14.18 5.77 12.06
N TYR A 94 -13.87 7.05 11.95
CA TYR A 94 -14.08 8.05 12.99
C TYR A 94 -15.54 8.08 13.50
N ASP A 95 -16.51 7.98 12.60
CA ASP A 95 -17.94 8.10 12.93
C ASP A 95 -18.52 6.83 13.57
N LEU A 96 -17.80 5.70 13.43
CA LEU A 96 -18.29 4.39 13.84
C LEU A 96 -17.76 3.94 15.20
N VAL A 97 -16.77 4.62 15.76
CA VAL A 97 -16.05 4.18 16.95
C VAL A 97 -16.11 5.26 18.04
N PRO A 98 -16.32 4.87 19.32
CA PRO A 98 -16.37 5.83 20.41
C PRO A 98 -15.10 6.69 20.51
N GLN A 99 -15.26 8.00 20.65
CA GLN A 99 -14.17 8.97 20.68
C GLN A 99 -13.10 8.65 21.74
N HIS A 100 -13.53 8.24 22.95
CA HIS A 100 -12.57 7.88 24.02
C HIS A 100 -11.67 6.70 23.64
N PHE A 101 -12.19 5.73 22.87
CA PHE A 101 -11.38 4.62 22.37
C PHE A 101 -10.39 5.10 21.31
N LEU A 102 -10.82 6.01 20.41
CA LEU A 102 -9.93 6.57 19.38
C LEU A 102 -8.76 7.33 20.03
N LEU A 103 -9.04 8.15 21.03
CA LEU A 103 -8.01 8.87 21.78
C LEU A 103 -6.99 7.91 22.38
N ASP A 104 -7.44 6.91 23.15
CA ASP A 104 -6.56 5.92 23.77
C ASP A 104 -5.72 5.13 22.76
N PHE A 105 -6.37 4.66 21.69
CA PHE A 105 -5.72 3.84 20.66
C PHE A 105 -4.66 4.63 19.90
N TYR A 106 -5.02 5.84 19.43
CA TYR A 106 -4.11 6.64 18.62
C TYR A 106 -3.00 7.28 19.45
N GLU A 107 -3.22 7.53 20.76
CA GLU A 107 -2.15 7.94 21.66
C GLU A 107 -1.05 6.85 21.73
N ILE A 108 -1.44 5.59 21.97
CA ILE A 108 -0.47 4.49 22.02
C ILE A 108 0.22 4.32 20.66
N LYS A 109 -0.52 4.38 19.57
CA LYS A 109 0.03 4.31 18.20
C LYS A 109 1.01 5.45 17.95
N ASN A 110 0.70 6.65 18.44
CA ASN A 110 1.54 7.85 18.34
C ASN A 110 2.85 7.70 19.09
N GLN A 111 2.80 7.15 20.33
CA GLN A 111 4.00 6.86 21.13
C GLN A 111 4.91 5.83 20.44
N ILE A 112 4.35 4.77 19.82
CA ILE A 112 5.13 3.79 19.05
C ILE A 112 5.76 4.45 17.82
N THR A 113 5.00 5.29 17.10
CA THR A 113 5.49 6.05 15.95
C THR A 113 6.65 6.96 16.32
N LYS A 114 6.51 7.70 17.42
CA LYS A 114 7.58 8.54 17.96
C LYS A 114 8.82 7.72 18.31
N HIS A 115 8.63 6.58 18.99
CA HIS A 115 9.74 5.66 19.31
C HIS A 115 10.51 5.24 18.06
N VAL A 116 9.82 4.90 16.97
CA VAL A 116 10.49 4.53 15.71
C VAL A 116 11.26 5.71 15.14
N LEU A 117 10.67 6.89 15.03
CA LEU A 117 11.33 8.05 14.47
C LEU A 117 12.54 8.53 15.31
N ASP A 118 12.50 8.33 16.64
CA ASP A 118 13.58 8.70 17.55
C ASP A 118 14.73 7.66 17.59
N ASN A 119 14.45 6.38 17.33
CA ASN A 119 15.42 5.30 17.57
C ASN A 119 15.88 4.56 16.31
N TYR A 120 15.14 4.62 15.21
CA TYR A 120 15.48 3.96 13.94
C TYR A 120 16.24 4.92 13.03
N LYS A 121 17.29 4.44 12.41
CA LYS A 121 18.03 5.22 11.43
C LYS A 121 17.22 5.35 10.14
N LYS A 122 17.06 6.59 9.65
CA LYS A 122 16.46 6.87 8.34
C LYS A 122 17.26 6.12 7.26
N PRO A 123 16.63 5.25 6.45
CA PRO A 123 17.33 4.49 5.43
C PRO A 123 17.85 5.42 4.31
N GLU A 124 18.97 5.06 3.69
CA GLU A 124 19.60 5.87 2.63
C GLU A 124 18.68 6.06 1.42
N ASN A 125 17.85 5.07 1.11
CA ASN A 125 16.87 5.11 0.03
C ASN A 125 15.49 5.64 0.46
N TYR A 126 15.39 6.38 1.56
CA TYR A 126 14.12 6.88 2.10
C TYR A 126 13.32 7.69 1.09
N GLU A 127 13.95 8.61 0.37
CA GLU A 127 13.27 9.46 -0.62
C GLU A 127 12.68 8.63 -1.77
N PHE A 128 13.39 7.60 -2.21
CA PHE A 128 12.86 6.66 -3.20
C PHE A 128 11.65 5.89 -2.66
N LEU A 129 11.74 5.38 -1.43
CA LEU A 129 10.64 4.66 -0.77
C LEU A 129 9.42 5.56 -0.57
N LEU A 130 9.63 6.82 -0.22
CA LEU A 130 8.57 7.81 -0.08
C LEU A 130 7.85 8.06 -1.40
N GLN A 131 8.60 8.27 -2.49
CA GLN A 131 8.01 8.44 -3.83
C GLN A 131 7.26 7.18 -4.26
N LEU A 132 7.84 6.00 -4.03
CA LEU A 132 7.19 4.73 -4.34
C LEU A 132 5.89 4.56 -3.54
N ALA A 133 5.87 4.91 -2.25
CA ALA A 133 4.67 4.88 -1.42
C ALA A 133 3.57 5.79 -1.97
N LYS A 134 3.91 7.00 -2.44
CA LYS A 134 2.97 7.92 -3.10
C LYS A 134 2.35 7.31 -4.36
N VAL A 135 3.19 6.78 -5.25
CA VAL A 135 2.72 6.13 -6.49
C VAL A 135 1.82 4.92 -6.21
N VAL A 136 2.19 4.09 -5.24
CA VAL A 136 1.41 2.90 -4.86
C VAL A 136 0.07 3.29 -4.25
N GLU A 137 0.01 4.36 -3.46
CA GLU A 137 -1.25 4.87 -2.90
C GLU A 137 -2.16 5.46 -3.98
N ASP A 138 -1.60 6.20 -4.96
CA ASP A 138 -2.35 6.69 -6.11
C ASP A 138 -2.96 5.54 -6.93
N ILE A 139 -2.20 4.47 -7.14
CA ILE A 139 -2.69 3.26 -7.83
C ILE A 139 -3.83 2.61 -7.03
N LYS A 140 -3.66 2.48 -5.71
CA LYS A 140 -4.64 1.87 -4.80
C LYS A 140 -5.99 2.59 -4.84
N ASN A 141 -5.97 3.92 -4.94
CA ASN A 141 -7.18 4.74 -4.93
C ASN A 141 -7.90 4.77 -6.30
N ARG A 142 -7.28 4.22 -7.36
CA ARG A 142 -7.89 4.15 -8.70
C ARG A 142 -8.60 2.83 -8.93
N GLN A 143 -9.89 2.90 -9.23
CA GLN A 143 -10.68 1.73 -9.59
C GLN A 143 -10.37 1.28 -11.02
N LEU A 144 -10.18 -0.04 -11.19
CA LEU A 144 -9.99 -0.66 -12.51
C LEU A 144 -11.31 -0.70 -13.30
N ASN A 145 -11.23 -0.36 -14.57
CA ASN A 145 -12.34 -0.53 -15.54
C ASN A 145 -12.35 -1.98 -16.04
N LEU A 146 -13.18 -2.83 -15.42
CA LEU A 146 -13.23 -4.26 -15.68
C LEU A 146 -14.47 -4.64 -16.50
N LYS A 147 -14.26 -5.22 -17.70
CA LYS A 147 -15.30 -5.75 -18.58
C LYS A 147 -15.34 -7.28 -18.52
N MET A 148 -15.92 -7.81 -17.45
CA MET A 148 -15.94 -9.25 -17.15
C MET A 148 -16.58 -10.10 -18.26
N HIS A 149 -17.52 -9.54 -19.04
CA HIS A 149 -18.19 -10.24 -20.15
C HIS A 149 -17.21 -10.67 -21.25
N LYS A 150 -16.07 -9.99 -21.41
CA LYS A 150 -15.03 -10.35 -22.40
C LYS A 150 -14.40 -11.73 -22.16
N LEU A 151 -14.54 -12.30 -20.97
CA LEU A 151 -14.13 -13.68 -20.70
C LEU A 151 -15.23 -14.72 -20.89
N SER A 152 -16.42 -14.33 -21.33
CA SER A 152 -17.54 -15.28 -21.57
C SER A 152 -17.18 -16.36 -22.57
N THR A 153 -16.41 -16.02 -23.60
CA THR A 153 -15.92 -16.95 -24.62
C THR A 153 -14.97 -18.03 -24.07
N LEU A 154 -14.30 -17.74 -22.95
CA LEU A 154 -13.39 -18.66 -22.26
C LEU A 154 -14.08 -19.46 -21.15
N GLY A 155 -15.40 -19.30 -21.00
CA GLY A 155 -16.20 -19.97 -19.96
C GLY A 155 -16.21 -21.50 -20.00
N HIS A 156 -15.86 -22.11 -21.15
CA HIS A 156 -15.66 -23.55 -21.28
C HIS A 156 -14.41 -24.06 -20.57
N GLN A 157 -13.39 -23.19 -20.32
CA GLN A 157 -12.15 -23.54 -19.67
C GLN A 157 -12.31 -23.52 -18.15
N ILE A 158 -11.90 -24.60 -17.47
CA ILE A 158 -11.94 -24.70 -16.00
C ILE A 158 -11.08 -23.59 -15.36
N ALA A 159 -9.90 -23.30 -15.92
CA ALA A 159 -8.99 -22.27 -15.44
C ALA A 159 -9.63 -20.87 -15.48
N ALA A 160 -10.31 -20.52 -16.57
CA ALA A 160 -11.02 -19.24 -16.71
C ALA A 160 -12.17 -19.12 -15.70
N ARG A 161 -12.96 -20.19 -15.52
CA ARG A 161 -14.04 -20.21 -14.50
C ARG A 161 -13.50 -20.02 -13.08
N ASN A 162 -12.39 -20.68 -12.73
CA ASN A 162 -11.77 -20.53 -11.43
C ASN A 162 -11.20 -19.12 -11.23
N PHE A 163 -10.63 -18.53 -12.28
CA PHE A 163 -10.16 -17.15 -12.26
C PHE A 163 -11.34 -16.18 -12.03
N LEU A 164 -12.43 -16.31 -12.78
CA LEU A 164 -13.64 -15.49 -12.61
C LEU A 164 -14.24 -15.60 -11.19
N LYS A 165 -14.24 -16.80 -10.61
CA LYS A 165 -14.67 -17.00 -9.21
C LYS A 165 -13.79 -16.24 -8.21
N ARG A 166 -12.48 -16.20 -8.45
CA ARG A 166 -11.54 -15.42 -7.61
C ARG A 166 -11.77 -13.92 -7.78
N LEU A 167 -11.94 -13.44 -9.01
CA LEU A 167 -12.18 -12.03 -9.30
C LEU A 167 -13.46 -11.50 -8.64
N LYS A 168 -14.52 -12.32 -8.53
CA LYS A 168 -15.75 -11.92 -7.82
C LYS A 168 -15.52 -11.62 -6.33
N LYS A 169 -14.43 -12.13 -5.75
CA LYS A 169 -14.03 -11.92 -4.34
C LYS A 169 -12.89 -10.90 -4.19
N ALA A 170 -12.26 -10.53 -5.29
CA ALA A 170 -11.19 -9.55 -5.31
C ALA A 170 -11.77 -8.13 -5.42
N GLU A 171 -11.08 -7.20 -4.83
CA GLU A 171 -11.40 -5.78 -4.99
C GLU A 171 -11.07 -5.34 -6.43
N LYS A 172 -11.71 -4.27 -6.90
CA LYS A 172 -11.42 -3.68 -8.21
C LYS A 172 -10.25 -2.69 -8.15
N HIS A 173 -9.43 -2.80 -7.12
CA HIS A 173 -8.28 -1.94 -6.87
C HIS A 173 -7.01 -2.79 -6.80
N ILE A 174 -5.87 -2.19 -7.19
CA ILE A 174 -4.56 -2.81 -7.05
C ILE A 174 -3.91 -2.25 -5.79
N LYS A 175 -3.67 -3.12 -4.80
CA LYS A 175 -2.98 -2.78 -3.56
C LYS A 175 -1.61 -3.45 -3.59
N TYR A 176 -0.56 -2.66 -3.78
CA TYR A 176 0.82 -3.16 -3.77
C TYR A 176 1.43 -3.11 -2.37
N ASN A 177 2.24 -4.14 -2.07
CA ASN A 177 3.14 -4.14 -0.93
C ASN A 177 4.57 -3.91 -1.44
N ILE A 178 5.17 -2.80 -1.03
CA ILE A 178 6.53 -2.39 -1.42
C ILE A 178 7.62 -3.19 -0.70
N PHE A 179 7.29 -3.88 0.39
CA PHE A 179 8.19 -4.73 1.19
C PHE A 179 7.88 -6.22 1.05
N GLY A 180 7.15 -6.62 0.01
CA GLY A 180 6.69 -8.00 -0.17
C GLY A 180 7.77 -9.00 -0.56
N THR A 181 8.94 -8.54 -1.03
CA THR A 181 10.07 -9.39 -1.43
C THR A 181 11.40 -8.83 -0.96
N LYS A 182 12.40 -9.71 -0.78
CA LYS A 182 13.78 -9.31 -0.46
C LYS A 182 14.49 -8.55 -1.60
N THR A 183 14.01 -8.72 -2.82
CA THR A 183 14.59 -8.11 -4.03
C THR A 183 13.96 -6.76 -4.39
N GLY A 184 13.05 -6.23 -3.57
CA GLY A 184 12.35 -4.96 -3.83
C GLY A 184 11.26 -5.02 -4.91
N ARG A 185 10.95 -6.22 -5.45
CA ARG A 185 9.82 -6.36 -6.38
C ARG A 185 8.50 -6.20 -5.65
N LEU A 186 7.58 -5.46 -6.23
CA LEU A 186 6.24 -5.29 -5.69
C LEU A 186 5.49 -6.63 -5.63
N THR A 187 4.72 -6.84 -4.57
CA THR A 187 3.72 -7.90 -4.47
C THR A 187 2.34 -7.29 -4.26
N THR A 188 1.29 -8.06 -4.45
CA THR A 188 -0.07 -7.60 -4.17
C THR A 188 -0.53 -8.05 -2.79
N GLU A 189 -1.27 -7.18 -2.11
CA GLU A 189 -1.90 -7.50 -0.82
C GLU A 189 -3.05 -8.52 -0.98
N PRO A 190 -3.44 -9.22 0.10
CA PRO A 190 -4.62 -10.09 0.09
C PRO A 190 -5.88 -9.33 -0.37
N LYS A 191 -6.73 -9.98 -1.18
CA LYS A 191 -7.95 -9.42 -1.81
C LYS A 191 -7.71 -8.37 -2.89
N SER A 192 -6.50 -7.87 -3.09
CA SER A 192 -6.16 -7.01 -4.24
C SER A 192 -6.50 -7.69 -5.57
N PHE A 193 -6.78 -6.89 -6.60
CA PHE A 193 -6.85 -7.41 -7.95
C PHE A 193 -5.51 -8.10 -8.32
N PRO A 194 -5.54 -9.34 -8.87
CA PRO A 194 -4.33 -10.15 -9.07
C PRO A 194 -3.56 -9.75 -10.33
N ILE A 195 -3.17 -8.48 -10.46
CA ILE A 195 -2.53 -7.93 -11.67
C ILE A 195 -1.22 -8.64 -12.03
N LEU A 196 -0.38 -8.96 -11.04
CA LEU A 196 0.93 -9.58 -11.25
C LEU A 196 0.85 -11.03 -11.76
N THR A 197 -0.29 -11.70 -11.51
CA THR A 197 -0.53 -13.10 -11.94
C THR A 197 -1.57 -13.20 -13.04
N LEU A 198 -1.98 -12.07 -13.64
CA LEU A 198 -2.98 -12.00 -14.68
C LEU A 198 -2.40 -12.55 -15.99
N LYS A 199 -2.89 -13.70 -16.42
CA LYS A 199 -2.49 -14.31 -17.68
C LYS A 199 -2.81 -13.41 -18.86
N LYS A 200 -1.96 -13.45 -19.90
CA LYS A 200 -2.11 -12.63 -21.12
C LYS A 200 -3.50 -12.76 -21.74
N GLU A 201 -4.03 -13.99 -21.83
CA GLU A 201 -5.36 -14.31 -22.38
C GLU A 201 -6.53 -13.65 -21.62
N TYR A 202 -6.32 -13.28 -20.31
CA TYR A 202 -7.33 -12.63 -19.47
C TYR A 202 -7.20 -11.11 -19.42
N ARG A 203 -6.13 -10.53 -19.97
CA ARG A 203 -5.89 -9.08 -19.92
C ARG A 203 -6.95 -8.28 -20.69
N SER A 204 -7.66 -8.91 -21.64
CA SER A 204 -8.77 -8.30 -22.38
C SER A 204 -9.91 -7.77 -21.53
N ILE A 205 -10.03 -8.19 -20.24
CA ILE A 205 -11.02 -7.65 -19.33
C ILE A 205 -10.69 -6.24 -18.84
N LEU A 206 -9.43 -5.84 -18.91
CA LEU A 206 -9.00 -4.50 -18.53
C LEU A 206 -9.27 -3.55 -19.70
N GLU A 207 -9.94 -2.45 -19.41
CA GLU A 207 -10.05 -1.31 -20.33
C GLU A 207 -9.45 -0.07 -19.71
N PRO A 208 -8.88 0.83 -20.53
CA PRO A 208 -8.39 2.10 -20.00
C PRO A 208 -9.57 2.92 -19.44
N ASN A 209 -9.28 3.78 -18.45
CA ASN A 209 -10.25 4.76 -17.97
C ASN A 209 -10.32 6.00 -18.86
N ASN A 210 -9.36 6.15 -19.76
CA ASN A 210 -9.25 7.15 -20.82
C ASN A 210 -9.16 6.44 -22.19
N ASP A 211 -8.50 7.04 -23.18
CA ASP A 211 -8.56 6.58 -24.56
C ASP A 211 -7.68 5.36 -24.87
N LEU A 212 -6.55 5.21 -24.15
CA LEU A 212 -5.55 4.17 -24.46
C LEU A 212 -4.72 3.75 -23.26
N TYR A 213 -4.07 2.58 -23.41
CA TYR A 213 -2.97 2.15 -22.55
C TYR A 213 -1.63 2.54 -23.16
N VAL A 214 -0.68 2.87 -22.28
CA VAL A 214 0.74 2.96 -22.62
C VAL A 214 1.46 1.83 -21.88
N GLU A 215 2.13 0.94 -22.62
CA GLU A 215 2.97 -0.12 -22.04
C GLU A 215 4.44 0.36 -22.10
N LEU A 216 5.07 0.42 -20.93
CA LEU A 216 6.49 0.76 -20.78
C LEU A 216 7.19 -0.43 -20.14
N ASP A 217 8.25 -0.90 -20.79
CA ASP A 217 9.08 -1.98 -20.29
C ASP A 217 10.56 -1.66 -20.54
N PHE A 218 11.41 -2.06 -19.59
CA PHE A 218 12.85 -1.91 -19.74
C PHE A 218 13.41 -3.14 -20.47
N ASN A 219 14.10 -2.92 -21.57
CA ASN A 219 14.82 -4.00 -22.23
C ASN A 219 15.93 -4.52 -21.31
N ALA A 220 15.76 -5.74 -20.79
CA ALA A 220 16.69 -6.47 -19.93
C ALA A 220 17.23 -5.66 -18.74
N ALA A 221 16.34 -5.10 -17.92
CA ALA A 221 16.69 -4.20 -16.80
C ALA A 221 17.80 -4.74 -15.90
N GLU A 222 17.77 -6.02 -15.53
CA GLU A 222 18.76 -6.64 -14.64
C GLU A 222 20.16 -6.66 -15.25
N LEU A 223 20.27 -7.02 -16.53
CA LEU A 223 21.59 -7.06 -17.22
C LEU A 223 22.14 -5.65 -17.41
N ARG A 224 21.29 -4.67 -17.73
CA ARG A 224 21.69 -3.26 -17.85
C ARG A 224 22.15 -2.70 -16.51
N THR A 225 21.46 -3.02 -15.44
CA THR A 225 21.87 -2.66 -14.08
C THR A 225 23.23 -3.27 -13.73
N LEU A 226 23.47 -4.54 -14.07
CA LEU A 226 24.77 -5.20 -13.85
C LEU A 226 25.89 -4.49 -14.63
N LEU A 227 25.68 -4.18 -15.91
CA LEU A 227 26.66 -3.44 -16.71
C LEU A 227 26.95 -2.06 -16.10
N ALA A 228 25.92 -1.34 -15.66
CA ALA A 228 26.08 -0.04 -15.00
C ALA A 228 26.92 -0.15 -13.71
N LEU A 229 26.63 -1.13 -12.86
CA LEU A 229 27.38 -1.40 -11.62
C LEU A 229 28.85 -1.78 -11.90
N CYS A 230 29.12 -2.43 -13.03
CA CYS A 230 30.46 -2.77 -13.47
C CYS A 230 31.18 -1.62 -14.23
N GLY A 231 30.55 -0.45 -14.34
CA GLY A 231 31.08 0.69 -15.10
C GLY A 231 31.24 0.42 -16.60
N LYS A 232 30.44 -0.51 -17.14
CA LYS A 232 30.47 -0.88 -18.57
C LYS A 232 29.50 -0.02 -19.36
N GLU A 233 29.87 0.26 -20.62
CA GLU A 233 29.00 0.97 -21.55
C GLU A 233 27.73 0.17 -21.85
N GLN A 234 26.61 0.88 -21.98
CA GLN A 234 25.30 0.29 -22.25
C GLN A 234 25.11 0.06 -23.75
N PRO A 235 24.87 -1.19 -24.22
CA PRO A 235 24.52 -1.42 -25.63
C PRO A 235 23.23 -0.66 -25.99
N LYS A 236 23.21 -0.03 -27.17
CA LYS A 236 22.01 0.64 -27.69
C LYS A 236 20.98 -0.33 -28.25
N GLU A 237 21.44 -1.48 -28.72
CA GLU A 237 20.64 -2.58 -29.24
C GLU A 237 20.03 -3.45 -28.12
N ASP A 238 19.22 -4.43 -28.49
CA ASP A 238 18.70 -5.44 -27.56
C ASP A 238 19.89 -6.20 -26.92
N ILE A 239 19.90 -6.22 -25.58
CA ILE A 239 21.05 -6.76 -24.84
C ILE A 239 21.18 -8.28 -24.98
N HIS A 240 20.09 -8.99 -25.25
CA HIS A 240 20.13 -10.44 -25.49
C HIS A 240 20.74 -10.75 -26.86
N GLU A 241 20.42 -9.93 -27.88
CA GLU A 241 21.05 -10.03 -29.20
C GLU A 241 22.54 -9.65 -29.12
N TRP A 242 22.85 -8.60 -28.34
CA TRP A 242 24.23 -8.17 -28.11
C TRP A 242 25.04 -9.27 -27.42
N ASN A 243 24.51 -9.91 -26.35
CA ASN A 243 25.16 -11.02 -25.68
C ASN A 243 25.37 -12.22 -26.62
N ALA A 244 24.36 -12.58 -27.43
CA ALA A 244 24.45 -13.69 -28.36
C ALA A 244 25.56 -13.50 -29.42
N LYS A 245 25.94 -12.24 -29.71
CA LYS A 245 27.02 -11.91 -30.66
C LYS A 245 28.40 -11.79 -30.01
N ASN A 246 28.46 -11.45 -28.70
CA ASN A 246 29.70 -11.05 -28.02
C ASN A 246 30.13 -11.98 -26.89
N VAL A 247 29.34 -13.01 -26.57
CA VAL A 247 29.61 -14.06 -25.60
C VAL A 247 29.50 -15.43 -26.26
#